data_f2aeb7e4dc9cf0bcafabf2704246cddf
#
_entry.id   f2aeb7e4dc9cf0bcafabf2704246cddf
#
_cell.length_a   1.000
_cell.length_b   1.000
_cell.length_c   1.000
_cell.angle_alpha   90.00
_cell.angle_beta   90.00
_cell.angle_gamma   90.00
#
_symmetry.space_group_name_H-M   'P 1'
#
loop_
_entity.id
_entity.type
_entity.pdbx_description
1 polymer ?
#
loop_
_entity_poly.entity_id
_entity_poly.type
_entity_poly.pdbx_seq_one_letter_code
_entity_poly.pdbx_strand_id
1 'polypeptide(L)'
;GGAAMWMQESTQWLVAIAMVASIMFTAYKMIWTRDGRPLGDVFLALVKYVIAAGIGIWAIAMMTQTTDEWSRNVLTTFGSESAFGENMFKYVGANPMMMFLIGLVGGVVALAQIVLLVFRDFVLIFLAGVLPLVAATSGSAQGSERLERLLKWVIAFLLYKPVAAFIYGVVFWYAGKQNADIRTFLVGLVGMVVAVVALPALMRLVAPAAAAASGRGG
;
A
#
# COMPACT_ATOMS: atom_id res chain seq x y z
N GLY A 1 -3.02 -15.76 -0.76
CA GLY A 1 -3.42 -16.01 0.65
C GLY A 1 -2.49 -16.93 1.41
N GLY A 2 -1.88 -17.97 0.79
CA GLY A 2 -1.11 -18.99 1.48
C GLY A 2 0.11 -18.50 2.27
N ALA A 3 0.90 -17.58 1.70
CA ALA A 3 2.10 -17.06 2.35
C ALA A 3 1.79 -16.26 3.63
N ALA A 4 0.73 -15.44 3.64
CA ALA A 4 0.32 -14.70 4.83
C ALA A 4 -0.23 -15.63 5.92
N MET A 5 -0.95 -16.67 5.54
CA MET A 5 -1.43 -17.70 6.47
C MET A 5 -0.27 -18.50 7.07
N TRP A 6 0.70 -18.91 6.26
CA TRP A 6 1.90 -19.60 6.72
C TRP A 6 2.72 -18.73 7.70
N MET A 7 2.88 -17.45 7.39
CA MET A 7 3.53 -16.50 8.32
C MET A 7 2.76 -16.38 9.63
N GLN A 8 1.44 -16.35 9.59
CA GLN A 8 0.60 -16.29 10.78
C GLN A 8 0.77 -17.54 11.63
N GLU A 9 0.71 -18.73 11.04
CA GLU A 9 0.93 -20.01 11.77
C GLU A 9 2.33 -20.06 12.39
N SER A 10 3.35 -19.69 11.64
CA SER A 10 4.74 -19.67 12.12
C SER A 10 4.99 -18.68 13.25
N THR A 11 4.16 -17.64 13.37
CA THR A 11 4.30 -16.59 14.39
C THR A 11 3.31 -16.70 15.55
N GLN A 12 2.41 -17.70 15.56
CA GLN A 12 1.39 -17.86 16.60
C GLN A 12 1.98 -17.93 18.03
N TRP A 13 3.10 -18.60 18.20
CA TRP A 13 3.77 -18.67 19.51
C TRP A 13 4.29 -17.29 19.96
N LEU A 14 4.80 -16.46 19.03
CA LEU A 14 5.21 -15.09 19.33
C LEU A 14 4.01 -14.22 19.73
N VAL A 15 2.88 -14.41 19.06
CA VAL A 15 1.63 -13.73 19.41
C VAL A 15 1.17 -14.13 20.82
N ALA A 16 1.21 -15.41 21.15
CA ALA A 16 0.87 -15.89 22.48
C ALA A 16 1.77 -15.28 23.55
N ILE A 17 3.09 -15.26 23.35
CA ILE A 17 4.04 -14.61 24.26
C ILE A 17 3.76 -13.11 24.37
N ALA A 18 3.52 -12.41 23.26
CA ALA A 18 3.21 -10.98 23.25
C ALA A 18 1.92 -10.67 24.01
N MET A 19 0.88 -11.51 23.87
CA MET A 19 -0.37 -11.37 24.64
C MET A 19 -0.15 -11.59 26.13
N VAL A 20 0.55 -12.64 26.53
CA VAL A 20 0.86 -12.91 27.94
C VAL A 20 1.69 -11.77 28.54
N ALA A 21 2.73 -11.32 27.83
CA ALA A 21 3.55 -10.18 28.25
C ALA A 21 2.73 -8.90 28.40
N SER A 22 1.80 -8.63 27.47
CA SER A 22 0.89 -7.47 27.52
C SER A 22 -0.05 -7.53 28.73
N ILE A 23 -0.60 -8.71 29.02
CA ILE A 23 -1.46 -8.93 30.20
C ILE A 23 -0.66 -8.76 31.49
N MET A 24 0.54 -9.35 31.59
CA MET A 24 1.42 -9.21 32.75
C MET A 24 1.83 -7.75 32.99
N PHE A 25 2.20 -7.04 31.95
CA PHE A 25 2.57 -5.62 32.04
C PHE A 25 1.38 -4.76 32.49
N THR A 26 0.18 -5.08 32.00
CA THR A 26 -1.04 -4.37 32.39
C THR A 26 -1.43 -4.67 33.84
N ALA A 27 -1.32 -5.93 34.27
CA ALA A 27 -1.54 -6.31 35.67
C ALA A 27 -0.56 -5.61 36.61
N TYR A 28 0.73 -5.54 36.23
CA TYR A 28 1.75 -4.79 36.98
C TYR A 28 1.38 -3.30 37.08
N LYS A 29 1.00 -2.67 35.97
CA LYS A 29 0.58 -1.27 35.92
C LYS A 29 -0.66 -1.02 36.81
N MET A 30 -1.64 -1.93 36.78
CA MET A 30 -2.86 -1.85 37.57
C MET A 30 -2.58 -1.90 39.10
N ILE A 31 -1.65 -2.76 39.52
CA ILE A 31 -1.22 -2.82 40.92
C ILE A 31 -0.56 -1.51 41.37
N TRP A 32 0.25 -0.92 40.46
CA TRP A 32 0.98 0.31 40.78
C TRP A 32 0.09 1.56 40.77
N THR A 33 -0.87 1.66 39.84
CA THR A 33 -1.72 2.85 39.66
C THR A 33 -3.02 2.80 40.45
N ARG A 34 -3.42 1.64 40.98
CA ARG A 34 -4.71 1.38 41.68
C ARG A 34 -5.94 1.80 40.82
N ASP A 35 -5.83 1.80 39.50
CA ASP A 35 -6.87 2.19 38.58
C ASP A 35 -7.33 0.98 37.75
N GLY A 36 -8.65 0.77 37.61
CA GLY A 36 -9.25 -0.35 36.89
C GLY A 36 -9.32 -0.13 35.36
N ARG A 37 -9.00 1.08 34.87
CA ARG A 37 -9.02 1.40 33.40
C ARG A 37 -8.17 0.47 32.55
N PRO A 38 -6.99 -0.03 32.99
CA PRO A 38 -6.18 -0.94 32.22
C PRO A 38 -6.87 -2.26 31.80
N LEU A 39 -7.90 -2.72 32.55
CA LEU A 39 -8.68 -3.92 32.16
C LEU A 39 -9.47 -3.71 30.87
N GLY A 40 -10.05 -2.53 30.71
CA GLY A 40 -10.74 -2.16 29.47
C GLY A 40 -9.79 -2.15 28.27
N ASP A 41 -8.56 -1.67 28.45
CA ASP A 41 -7.53 -1.61 27.41
C ASP A 41 -7.10 -3.02 26.97
N VAL A 42 -6.97 -3.97 27.92
CA VAL A 42 -6.66 -5.38 27.60
C VAL A 42 -7.82 -6.06 26.88
N PHE A 43 -9.06 -5.84 27.32
CA PHE A 43 -10.23 -6.37 26.64
C PHE A 43 -10.32 -5.85 25.21
N LEU A 44 -10.10 -4.55 25.02
CA LEU A 44 -10.09 -3.94 23.69
C LEU A 44 -8.95 -4.49 22.80
N ALA A 45 -7.77 -4.75 23.37
CA ALA A 45 -6.66 -5.38 22.65
C ALA A 45 -7.01 -6.81 22.21
N LEU A 46 -7.67 -7.59 23.07
CA LEU A 46 -8.16 -8.92 22.72
C LEU A 46 -9.17 -8.87 21.57
N VAL A 47 -10.13 -7.97 21.63
CA VAL A 47 -11.10 -7.77 20.54
C VAL A 47 -10.40 -7.38 19.24
N LYS A 48 -9.47 -6.43 19.28
CA LYS A 48 -8.68 -6.02 18.11
C LYS A 48 -7.86 -7.18 17.55
N TYR A 49 -7.26 -8.00 18.41
CA TYR A 49 -6.52 -9.19 18.01
C TYR A 49 -7.41 -10.20 17.29
N VAL A 50 -8.57 -10.54 17.87
CA VAL A 50 -9.52 -11.51 17.27
C VAL A 50 -9.99 -11.02 15.89
N ILE A 51 -10.30 -9.74 15.76
CA ILE A 51 -10.70 -9.14 14.48
C ILE A 51 -9.52 -9.18 13.49
N ALA A 52 -8.32 -8.80 13.93
CA ALA A 52 -7.15 -8.80 13.06
C ALA A 52 -6.75 -10.20 12.59
N ALA A 53 -6.78 -11.18 13.48
CA ALA A 53 -6.43 -12.57 13.18
C ALA A 53 -7.50 -13.29 12.34
N GLY A 54 -8.80 -13.01 12.60
CA GLY A 54 -9.91 -13.69 11.92
C GLY A 54 -10.25 -13.05 10.57
N ILE A 55 -10.41 -11.73 10.56
CA ILE A 55 -10.93 -11.01 9.40
C ILE A 55 -9.86 -10.18 8.69
N GLY A 56 -8.82 -9.74 9.40
CA GLY A 56 -7.85 -8.77 8.89
C GLY A 56 -7.12 -9.23 7.63
N ILE A 57 -6.64 -10.47 7.60
CA ILE A 57 -5.95 -11.04 6.43
C ILE A 57 -6.89 -11.17 5.24
N TRP A 58 -8.10 -11.68 5.49
CA TRP A 58 -9.12 -11.83 4.45
C TRP A 58 -9.54 -10.45 3.89
N ALA A 59 -9.74 -9.47 4.77
CA ALA A 59 -10.10 -8.11 4.37
C ALA A 59 -9.01 -7.46 3.49
N ILE A 60 -7.73 -7.58 3.87
CA ILE A 60 -6.61 -7.06 3.07
C ILE A 60 -6.56 -7.77 1.72
N ALA A 61 -6.71 -9.10 1.68
CA ALA A 61 -6.70 -9.87 0.43
C ALA A 61 -7.86 -9.46 -0.49
N MET A 62 -9.07 -9.32 0.05
CA MET A 62 -10.25 -8.91 -0.71
C MET A 62 -10.12 -7.47 -1.23
N MET A 63 -9.64 -6.55 -0.39
CA MET A 63 -9.36 -5.16 -0.82
C MET A 63 -8.29 -5.11 -1.90
N THR A 64 -7.25 -5.93 -1.81
CA THR A 64 -6.21 -6.03 -2.85
C THR A 64 -6.80 -6.47 -4.18
N GLN A 65 -7.65 -7.52 -4.19
CA GLN A 65 -8.32 -7.99 -5.40
C GLN A 65 -9.23 -6.92 -6.00
N THR A 66 -10.06 -6.27 -5.17
CA THR A 66 -10.96 -5.21 -5.62
C THR A 66 -10.20 -4.02 -6.22
N THR A 67 -9.12 -3.59 -5.57
CA THR A 67 -8.28 -2.49 -6.10
C THR A 67 -7.58 -2.89 -7.39
N ASP A 68 -7.21 -4.16 -7.55
CA ASP A 68 -6.56 -4.70 -8.74
C ASP A 68 -7.54 -4.77 -9.92
N GLU A 69 -8.77 -5.23 -9.69
CA GLU A 69 -9.84 -5.26 -10.70
C GLU A 69 -10.25 -3.84 -11.13
N TRP A 70 -10.42 -2.95 -10.17
CA TRP A 70 -10.73 -1.55 -10.45
C TRP A 70 -9.62 -0.89 -11.30
N SER A 71 -8.36 -1.13 -10.96
CA SER A 71 -7.21 -0.60 -11.69
C SER A 71 -7.19 -1.10 -13.15
N ARG A 72 -7.50 -2.38 -13.38
CA ARG A 72 -7.63 -2.94 -14.73
C ARG A 72 -8.77 -2.28 -15.50
N ASN A 73 -9.95 -2.11 -14.86
CA ASN A 73 -11.09 -1.46 -15.50
C ASN A 73 -10.81 0.00 -15.87
N VAL A 74 -10.10 0.73 -15.02
CA VAL A 74 -9.65 2.09 -15.34
C VAL A 74 -8.75 2.09 -16.57
N LEU A 75 -7.72 1.23 -16.60
CA LEU A 75 -6.80 1.14 -17.73
C LEU A 75 -7.51 0.76 -19.03
N THR A 76 -8.46 -0.18 -19.00
CA THR A 76 -9.23 -0.57 -20.20
C THR A 76 -10.20 0.51 -20.65
N THR A 77 -10.76 1.31 -19.73
CA THR A 77 -11.73 2.37 -20.06
C THR A 77 -11.06 3.62 -20.62
N PHE A 78 -9.95 4.04 -20.01
CA PHE A 78 -9.22 5.24 -20.41
C PHE A 78 -8.10 4.96 -21.42
N GLY A 79 -7.63 3.72 -21.51
CA GLY A 79 -6.42 3.37 -22.22
C GLY A 79 -6.66 2.80 -23.60
N SER A 80 -6.32 3.55 -24.61
CA SER A 80 -5.79 2.96 -25.82
C SER A 80 -4.28 2.79 -25.65
N GLU A 81 -3.84 1.79 -24.86
CA GLU A 81 -2.42 1.40 -24.79
C GLU A 81 -1.85 1.20 -26.19
N SER A 82 -2.66 0.62 -27.08
CA SER A 82 -2.33 0.44 -28.50
C SER A 82 -2.13 1.76 -29.22
N ALA A 83 -3.03 2.74 -29.06
CA ALA A 83 -2.91 4.03 -29.74
C ALA A 83 -1.72 4.86 -29.21
N PHE A 84 -1.45 4.79 -27.91
CA PHE A 84 -0.25 5.40 -27.33
C PHE A 84 1.02 4.75 -27.88
N GLY A 85 1.07 3.41 -27.89
CA GLY A 85 2.20 2.65 -28.44
C GLY A 85 2.42 2.95 -29.93
N GLU A 86 1.36 2.94 -30.74
CA GLU A 86 1.45 3.26 -32.17
C GLU A 86 1.95 4.69 -32.42
N ASN A 87 1.46 5.67 -31.68
CA ASN A 87 1.91 7.06 -31.81
C ASN A 87 3.37 7.21 -31.38
N MET A 88 3.78 6.50 -30.31
CA MET A 88 5.17 6.42 -29.88
C MET A 88 6.07 5.82 -30.97
N PHE A 89 5.68 4.67 -31.54
CA PHE A 89 6.46 4.01 -32.59
C PHE A 89 6.53 4.83 -33.86
N LYS A 90 5.47 5.53 -34.25
CA LYS A 90 5.47 6.43 -35.43
C LYS A 90 6.44 7.59 -35.24
N TYR A 91 6.51 8.17 -34.05
CA TYR A 91 7.42 9.28 -33.77
C TYR A 91 8.89 8.83 -33.69
N VAL A 92 9.12 7.68 -33.01
CA VAL A 92 10.45 7.13 -32.75
C VAL A 92 11.03 6.41 -33.95
N GLY A 93 10.19 5.77 -34.79
CA GLY A 93 10.65 4.98 -35.93
C GLY A 93 11.35 5.78 -37.02
N ALA A 94 11.24 7.10 -37.00
CA ALA A 94 11.91 8.00 -37.97
C ALA A 94 13.40 8.25 -37.61
N ASN A 95 13.87 7.94 -36.40
CA ASN A 95 15.24 8.22 -35.97
C ASN A 95 15.80 7.14 -35.01
N PRO A 96 16.75 6.27 -35.50
CA PRO A 96 17.28 5.17 -34.70
C PRO A 96 17.94 5.59 -33.39
N MET A 97 18.53 6.77 -33.32
CA MET A 97 19.18 7.30 -32.10
C MET A 97 18.13 7.66 -31.03
N MET A 98 17.01 8.26 -31.45
CA MET A 98 15.87 8.53 -30.59
C MET A 98 15.27 7.22 -30.07
N MET A 99 15.11 6.21 -30.92
CA MET A 99 14.62 4.89 -30.55
C MET A 99 15.47 4.25 -29.44
N PHE A 100 16.78 4.33 -29.56
CA PHE A 100 17.71 3.81 -28.56
C PHE A 100 17.60 4.55 -27.22
N LEU A 101 17.60 5.89 -27.23
CA LEU A 101 17.50 6.71 -26.02
C LEU A 101 16.15 6.50 -25.29
N ILE A 102 15.07 6.48 -26.04
CA ILE A 102 13.72 6.28 -25.52
C ILE A 102 13.55 4.86 -24.96
N GLY A 103 14.04 3.86 -25.69
CA GLY A 103 14.03 2.47 -25.21
C GLY A 103 14.84 2.29 -23.93
N LEU A 104 15.99 2.96 -23.82
CA LEU A 104 16.82 2.91 -22.62
C LEU A 104 16.12 3.56 -21.42
N VAL A 105 15.65 4.80 -21.56
CA VAL A 105 15.00 5.54 -20.47
C VAL A 105 13.67 4.88 -20.10
N GLY A 106 12.83 4.56 -21.09
CA GLY A 106 11.56 3.87 -20.86
C GLY A 106 11.74 2.48 -20.24
N GLY A 107 12.77 1.73 -20.66
CA GLY A 107 13.12 0.45 -20.08
C GLY A 107 13.52 0.53 -18.61
N VAL A 108 14.34 1.52 -18.24
CA VAL A 108 14.73 1.76 -16.83
C VAL A 108 13.51 2.11 -15.98
N VAL A 109 12.63 2.98 -16.47
CA VAL A 109 11.41 3.38 -15.78
C VAL A 109 10.45 2.19 -15.65
N ALA A 110 10.27 1.41 -16.71
CA ALA A 110 9.44 0.20 -16.69
C ALA A 110 9.96 -0.84 -15.69
N LEU A 111 11.28 -1.05 -15.63
CA LEU A 111 11.90 -1.92 -14.65
C LEU A 111 11.61 -1.43 -13.22
N ALA A 112 11.78 -0.14 -12.96
CA ALA A 112 11.47 0.44 -11.65
C ALA A 112 10.00 0.22 -11.26
N GLN A 113 9.06 0.33 -12.19
CA GLN A 113 7.64 0.08 -11.96
C GLN A 113 7.35 -1.38 -11.61
N ILE A 114 7.95 -2.33 -12.34
CA ILE A 114 7.81 -3.77 -12.05
C ILE A 114 8.34 -4.06 -10.64
N VAL A 115 9.51 -3.54 -10.29
CA VAL A 115 10.09 -3.71 -8.96
C VAL A 115 9.17 -3.13 -7.88
N LEU A 116 8.60 -1.95 -8.09
CA LEU A 116 7.66 -1.33 -7.15
C LEU A 116 6.36 -2.14 -6.97
N LEU A 117 5.81 -2.72 -8.04
CA LEU A 117 4.63 -3.57 -7.96
C LEU A 117 4.91 -4.84 -7.15
N VAL A 118 6.02 -5.52 -7.45
CA VAL A 118 6.44 -6.72 -6.70
C VAL A 118 6.71 -6.38 -5.23
N PHE A 119 7.40 -5.27 -4.98
CA PHE A 119 7.67 -4.79 -3.63
C PHE A 119 6.38 -4.49 -2.85
N ARG A 120 5.40 -3.82 -3.49
CA ARG A 120 4.07 -3.57 -2.90
C ARG A 120 3.40 -4.87 -2.46
N ASP A 121 3.35 -5.86 -3.35
CA ASP A 121 2.66 -7.12 -3.06
C ASP A 121 3.35 -7.89 -1.93
N PHE A 122 4.68 -7.92 -1.92
CA PHE A 122 5.46 -8.50 -0.83
C PHE A 122 5.18 -7.79 0.51
N VAL A 123 5.20 -6.45 0.52
CA VAL A 123 4.95 -5.67 1.74
C VAL A 123 3.52 -5.87 2.25
N LEU A 124 2.51 -5.94 1.38
CA LEU A 124 1.12 -6.21 1.79
C LEU A 124 0.97 -7.59 2.44
N ILE A 125 1.61 -8.62 1.89
CA ILE A 125 1.63 -9.97 2.48
C ILE A 125 2.29 -9.93 3.87
N PHE A 126 3.43 -9.26 3.97
CA PHE A 126 4.16 -9.11 5.24
C PHE A 126 3.34 -8.36 6.29
N LEU A 127 2.75 -7.21 5.94
CA LEU A 127 1.91 -6.42 6.83
C LEU A 127 0.67 -7.20 7.29
N ALA A 128 0.04 -7.97 6.39
CA ALA A 128 -1.08 -8.84 6.73
C ALA A 128 -0.68 -9.92 7.74
N GLY A 129 0.50 -10.54 7.58
CA GLY A 129 1.02 -11.55 8.51
C GLY A 129 1.38 -10.99 9.89
N VAL A 130 1.88 -9.75 9.96
CA VAL A 130 2.29 -9.09 11.21
C VAL A 130 1.10 -8.40 11.92
N LEU A 131 0.00 -8.15 11.20
CA LEU A 131 -1.18 -7.45 11.74
C LEU A 131 -1.70 -8.01 13.06
N PRO A 132 -1.90 -9.35 13.23
CA PRO A 132 -2.37 -9.91 14.50
C PRO A 132 -1.39 -9.68 15.65
N LEU A 133 -0.08 -9.79 15.38
CA LEU A 133 0.95 -9.56 16.38
C LEU A 133 0.92 -8.12 16.92
N VAL A 134 0.82 -7.13 16.04
CA VAL A 134 0.74 -5.72 16.43
C VAL A 134 -0.59 -5.42 17.12
N ALA A 135 -1.70 -6.05 16.67
CA ALA A 135 -3.00 -5.91 17.31
C ALA A 135 -2.99 -6.47 18.75
N ALA A 136 -2.30 -7.58 19.02
CA ALA A 136 -2.16 -8.15 20.35
C ALA A 136 -1.46 -7.19 21.34
N THR A 137 -0.56 -6.33 20.87
CA THR A 137 0.14 -5.34 21.70
C THR A 137 -0.63 -4.03 21.89
N SER A 138 -1.80 -3.87 21.26
CA SER A 138 -2.57 -2.62 21.21
C SER A 138 -3.28 -2.25 22.55
N GLY A 139 -3.14 -3.05 23.61
CA GLY A 139 -3.60 -2.74 24.96
C GLY A 139 -2.83 -1.60 25.65
N SER A 140 -1.67 -1.22 25.15
CA SER A 140 -0.91 -0.06 25.60
C SER A 140 -1.07 1.12 24.63
N ALA A 141 -0.91 2.36 25.12
CA ALA A 141 -0.94 3.56 24.27
C ALA A 141 0.06 3.45 23.10
N GLN A 142 1.28 3.01 23.39
CA GLN A 142 2.32 2.80 22.38
C GLN A 142 1.97 1.68 21.39
N GLY A 143 1.31 0.61 21.84
CA GLY A 143 0.87 -0.49 20.99
C GLY A 143 -0.26 -0.06 20.04
N SER A 144 -1.21 0.74 20.52
CA SER A 144 -2.28 1.28 19.67
C SER A 144 -1.76 2.23 18.60
N GLU A 145 -0.76 3.06 18.90
CA GLU A 145 -0.08 3.90 17.90
C GLU A 145 0.63 3.06 16.81
N ARG A 146 1.26 1.93 17.22
CA ARG A 146 1.90 1.02 16.27
C ARG A 146 0.89 0.37 15.33
N LEU A 147 -0.25 -0.09 15.86
CA LEU A 147 -1.34 -0.66 15.07
C LEU A 147 -1.88 0.36 14.06
N GLU A 148 -2.14 1.58 14.51
CA GLU A 148 -2.60 2.65 13.66
C GLU A 148 -1.59 2.98 12.54
N ARG A 149 -0.30 3.03 12.87
CA ARG A 149 0.76 3.23 11.88
C ARG A 149 0.80 2.10 10.86
N LEU A 150 0.68 0.84 11.30
CA LEU A 150 0.63 -0.31 10.42
C LEU A 150 -0.57 -0.24 9.46
N LEU A 151 -1.77 0.06 9.98
CA LEU A 151 -2.97 0.22 9.15
C LEU A 151 -2.82 1.34 8.11
N LYS A 152 -2.18 2.45 8.46
CA LYS A 152 -1.85 3.53 7.51
C LYS A 152 -0.97 3.04 6.38
N TRP A 153 0.04 2.24 6.68
CA TRP A 153 0.89 1.64 5.67
C TRP A 153 0.11 0.70 4.76
N VAL A 154 -0.74 -0.17 5.32
CA VAL A 154 -1.62 -1.04 4.54
C VAL A 154 -2.48 -0.24 3.56
N ILE A 155 -3.13 0.83 4.04
CA ILE A 155 -3.97 1.71 3.20
C ILE A 155 -3.15 2.37 2.10
N ALA A 156 -1.95 2.90 2.40
CA ALA A 156 -1.08 3.53 1.41
C ALA A 156 -0.68 2.55 0.30
N PHE A 157 -0.29 1.31 0.67
CA PHE A 157 0.06 0.29 -0.32
C PHE A 157 -1.14 -0.22 -1.12
N LEU A 158 -2.33 -0.32 -0.51
CA LEU A 158 -3.56 -0.66 -1.22
C LEU A 158 -3.93 0.39 -2.27
N LEU A 159 -3.85 1.68 -1.91
CA LEU A 159 -4.21 2.79 -2.80
C LEU A 159 -3.18 3.05 -3.91
N TYR A 160 -1.96 2.55 -3.77
CA TYR A 160 -0.91 2.80 -4.77
C TYR A 160 -1.32 2.34 -6.18
N LYS A 161 -1.85 1.13 -6.33
CA LYS A 161 -2.20 0.58 -7.66
C LYS A 161 -3.36 1.32 -8.32
N PRO A 162 -4.48 1.64 -7.63
CA PRO A 162 -5.51 2.52 -8.16
C PRO A 162 -4.99 3.89 -8.59
N VAL A 163 -4.14 4.52 -7.78
CA VAL A 163 -3.59 5.84 -8.10
C VAL A 163 -2.66 5.77 -9.32
N ALA A 164 -1.79 4.77 -9.39
CA ALA A 164 -0.93 4.55 -10.55
C ALA A 164 -1.77 4.28 -11.82
N ALA A 165 -2.80 3.43 -11.74
CA ALA A 165 -3.70 3.14 -12.84
C ALA A 165 -4.43 4.40 -13.32
N PHE A 166 -4.86 5.27 -12.41
CA PHE A 166 -5.48 6.53 -12.76
C PHE A 166 -4.51 7.47 -13.48
N ILE A 167 -3.27 7.59 -13.00
CA ILE A 167 -2.21 8.39 -13.64
C ILE A 167 -1.98 7.89 -15.05
N TYR A 168 -1.82 6.57 -15.26
CA TYR A 168 -1.65 5.98 -16.57
C TYR A 168 -2.88 6.19 -17.47
N GLY A 169 -4.08 5.99 -16.91
CA GLY A 169 -5.32 6.22 -17.65
C GLY A 169 -5.40 7.63 -18.24
N VAL A 170 -5.09 8.65 -17.41
CA VAL A 170 -5.06 10.06 -17.86
C VAL A 170 -3.98 10.28 -18.93
N VAL A 171 -2.79 9.73 -18.72
CA VAL A 171 -1.67 9.86 -19.69
C VAL A 171 -2.02 9.21 -21.01
N PHE A 172 -2.56 8.00 -21.02
CA PHE A 172 -2.95 7.29 -22.24
C PHE A 172 -4.11 7.98 -22.97
N TRP A 173 -5.12 8.43 -22.21
CA TRP A 173 -6.23 9.18 -22.78
C TRP A 173 -5.77 10.48 -23.46
N TYR A 174 -4.87 11.22 -22.80
CA TYR A 174 -4.32 12.45 -23.35
C TYR A 174 -3.45 12.18 -24.57
N ALA A 175 -2.52 11.23 -24.46
CA ALA A 175 -1.58 10.88 -25.52
C ALA A 175 -2.24 10.20 -26.72
N GLY A 176 -3.31 9.43 -26.52
CA GLY A 176 -4.06 8.77 -27.58
C GLY A 176 -4.85 9.73 -28.48
N LYS A 177 -5.18 10.93 -27.99
CA LYS A 177 -5.92 11.98 -28.76
C LYS A 177 -5.00 12.93 -29.53
N GLN A 178 -3.72 12.93 -29.25
CA GLN A 178 -2.75 13.82 -29.86
C GLN A 178 -2.08 13.17 -31.06
N ASN A 179 -1.59 13.99 -31.99
CA ASN A 179 -0.72 13.52 -33.07
C ASN A 179 0.62 13.04 -32.46
N ALA A 180 1.33 12.17 -33.20
CA ALA A 180 2.66 11.70 -32.83
C ALA A 180 3.65 12.88 -32.83
N ASP A 181 3.82 13.51 -31.66
CA ASP A 181 4.67 14.70 -31.44
C ASP A 181 5.54 14.50 -30.19
N ILE A 182 6.65 15.23 -30.11
CA ILE A 182 7.57 15.23 -28.96
C ILE A 182 6.84 15.54 -27.64
N ARG A 183 5.82 16.37 -27.70
CA ARG A 183 5.00 16.70 -26.53
C ARG A 183 4.27 15.50 -25.97
N THR A 184 3.66 14.69 -26.83
CA THR A 184 2.95 13.45 -26.48
C THR A 184 3.90 12.45 -25.81
N PHE A 185 5.10 12.34 -26.38
CA PHE A 185 6.16 11.52 -25.81
C PHE A 185 6.57 11.99 -24.41
N LEU A 186 6.84 13.30 -24.24
CA LEU A 186 7.23 13.85 -22.94
C LEU A 186 6.13 13.66 -21.89
N VAL A 187 4.87 13.82 -22.25
CA VAL A 187 3.73 13.55 -21.34
C VAL A 187 3.71 12.09 -20.90
N GLY A 188 3.95 11.14 -21.82
CA GLY A 188 4.06 9.73 -21.48
C GLY A 188 5.20 9.44 -20.49
N LEU A 189 6.39 9.96 -20.77
CA LEU A 189 7.56 9.79 -19.92
C LEU A 189 7.35 10.40 -18.52
N VAL A 190 6.86 11.63 -18.46
CA VAL A 190 6.56 12.31 -17.19
C VAL A 190 5.49 11.54 -16.41
N GLY A 191 4.44 11.06 -17.07
CA GLY A 191 3.41 10.25 -16.43
C GLY A 191 3.96 8.97 -15.80
N MET A 192 4.87 8.28 -16.49
CA MET A 192 5.56 7.11 -15.94
C MET A 192 6.38 7.45 -14.70
N VAL A 193 7.14 8.56 -14.72
CA VAL A 193 7.93 9.01 -13.57
C VAL A 193 7.01 9.40 -12.41
N VAL A 194 5.91 10.10 -12.67
CA VAL A 194 4.92 10.48 -11.64
C VAL A 194 4.31 9.24 -10.99
N ALA A 195 4.01 8.19 -11.76
CA ALA A 195 3.50 6.95 -11.22
C ALA A 195 4.52 6.24 -10.28
N VAL A 196 5.82 6.29 -10.60
CA VAL A 196 6.88 5.77 -9.71
C VAL A 196 6.93 6.57 -8.39
N VAL A 197 6.80 7.89 -8.47
CA VAL A 197 6.83 8.78 -7.28
C VAL A 197 5.53 8.71 -6.47
N ALA A 198 4.44 8.20 -7.03
CA ALA A 198 3.15 8.12 -6.36
C ALA A 198 3.20 7.32 -5.05
N LEU A 199 3.97 6.24 -4.96
CA LEU A 199 4.10 5.45 -3.74
C LEU A 199 4.67 6.26 -2.55
N PRO A 200 5.86 6.88 -2.65
CA PRO A 200 6.38 7.70 -1.56
C PRO A 200 5.51 8.93 -1.27
N ALA A 201 4.83 9.48 -2.28
CA ALA A 201 3.89 10.57 -2.08
C ALA A 201 2.67 10.15 -1.25
N LEU A 202 2.07 8.98 -1.55
CA LEU A 202 0.97 8.41 -0.76
C LEU A 202 1.38 8.12 0.69
N MET A 203 2.58 7.58 0.91
CA MET A 203 3.10 7.35 2.25
C MET A 203 3.21 8.67 3.04
N ARG A 204 3.67 9.75 2.43
CA ARG A 204 3.74 11.06 3.06
C ARG A 204 2.37 11.68 3.30
N LEU A 205 1.39 11.43 2.43
CA LEU A 205 0.02 11.96 2.58
C LEU A 205 -0.74 11.25 3.70
N VAL A 206 -0.59 9.93 3.80
CA VAL A 206 -1.30 9.12 4.80
C VAL A 206 -0.69 9.30 6.22
N ALA A 207 0.60 9.58 6.34
CA ALA A 207 1.28 9.75 7.63
C ALA A 207 0.80 10.98 8.44
N PRO A 208 0.65 12.21 7.89
CA PRO A 208 0.23 13.37 8.68
C PRO A 208 -1.28 13.48 8.90
N ALA A 209 -2.12 12.95 7.99
CA ALA A 209 -3.58 12.97 8.15
C ALA A 209 -4.05 12.32 9.45
N ALA A 210 -3.29 11.38 9.95
CA ALA A 210 -3.56 10.68 11.19
C ALA A 210 -3.05 11.40 12.45
N ALA A 211 -2.00 12.21 12.35
CA ALA A 211 -1.57 13.07 13.45
C ALA A 211 -2.64 14.17 13.73
N ALA A 212 -3.31 14.65 12.70
CA ALA A 212 -4.41 15.61 12.82
C ALA A 212 -5.70 14.99 13.39
N ALA A 213 -5.94 13.68 13.17
CA ALA A 213 -7.09 12.97 13.73
C ALA A 213 -6.92 12.63 15.21
N SER A 214 -5.69 12.32 15.66
CA SER A 214 -5.38 12.02 17.06
C SER A 214 -5.27 13.26 17.95
N GLY A 215 -5.04 14.44 17.39
CA GLY A 215 -4.96 15.72 18.13
C GLY A 215 -6.31 16.35 18.48
N ARG A 216 -7.45 15.75 18.12
CA ARG A 216 -8.80 16.28 18.42
C ARG A 216 -9.50 15.62 19.61
N GLY A 217 -8.81 14.82 20.38
CA GLY A 217 -9.33 14.08 21.57
C GLY A 217 -8.67 14.50 22.87
N GLY A 218 -8.31 15.76 23.02
CA GLY A 218 -7.83 16.32 24.28
C GLY A 218 -8.74 17.43 24.79
#